data_9557d9224190cab1068cab8be263b085
#
_entry.id   9557d9224190cab1068cab8be263b085
#
_cell.length_a   1.000
_cell.length_b   1.000
_cell.length_c   1.000
_cell.angle_alpha   90.00
_cell.angle_beta   90.00
_cell.angle_gamma   90.00
#
_symmetry.space_group_name_H-M   'P 1'
#
loop_
_entity.id
_entity.type
_entity.pdbx_description
1 polymer ?
#
loop_
_entity_poly.entity_id
_entity_poly.type
_entity_poly.pdbx_seq_one_letter_code
_entity_poly.pdbx_strand_id
1 'polypeptide(L)'
;MRATWFESFGSARDVLQVGEKDEPEVGAGEVLVRMATSGINPSDVKKRAGSFPNLLDLGYVIPNSDGAGVIEAVGQGVDAGRIGERAWIYQAQYGRRFGTAAEYVAIDASRAPRLPDNAGFEVGACMGIPAMTAHRCVFADGDVTGQTILVTGGAGRVGHYAIQWASQAGATVIASASNDEDKSTCVAAGAAHVVNHRDEGFVDQILAANEGLPVDRIVDVEFGANLAASIAVLRIGGTIATYSSTQVTEPKLPFFEMMYKDITLRFVIVYAMPEEAKEHAIADINEALAADKLQHRIAHTLSLAEIAKGNELIEQGTIRGAVVLTID
;
A
#
# COMPACT_ATOMS: atom_id res chain seq x y z
N MET A 1 26.76 -8.94 -3.06
CA MET A 1 25.40 -9.40 -2.74
C MET A 1 24.58 -9.60 -4.01
N ARG A 2 23.69 -10.59 -4.00
CA ARG A 2 22.71 -10.79 -5.08
C ARG A 2 21.66 -9.69 -5.05
N ALA A 3 21.35 -9.09 -6.20
CA ALA A 3 20.40 -7.99 -6.31
C ALA A 3 19.71 -8.00 -7.67
N THR A 4 18.60 -7.27 -7.75
CA THR A 4 17.93 -6.92 -9.00
C THR A 4 18.02 -5.42 -9.21
N TRP A 5 18.28 -4.97 -10.43
CA TRP A 5 18.35 -3.55 -10.74
C TRP A 5 17.91 -3.25 -12.19
N PHE A 6 17.73 -1.98 -12.48
CA PHE A 6 17.55 -1.46 -13.83
C PHE A 6 18.38 -0.20 -14.04
N GLU A 7 18.83 0.02 -15.30
CA GLU A 7 19.68 1.14 -15.74
C GLU A 7 19.02 1.95 -16.86
N SER A 8 17.86 1.51 -17.31
CA SER A 8 17.01 2.20 -18.29
C SER A 8 15.55 1.96 -17.96
N PHE A 9 14.67 2.86 -18.37
CA PHE A 9 13.24 2.66 -18.30
C PHE A 9 12.76 1.77 -19.45
N GLY A 10 11.73 0.96 -19.19
CA GLY A 10 11.20 0.07 -20.23
C GLY A 10 10.31 -1.05 -19.67
N SER A 11 10.08 -2.10 -20.45
CA SER A 11 9.33 -3.27 -20.00
C SER A 11 10.11 -4.07 -18.94
N ALA A 12 9.41 -4.82 -18.09
CA ALA A 12 10.05 -5.54 -16.99
C ALA A 12 11.15 -6.49 -17.48
N ARG A 13 10.87 -7.27 -18.52
CA ARG A 13 11.83 -8.26 -19.06
C ARG A 13 13.04 -7.64 -19.72
N ASP A 14 12.88 -6.46 -20.29
CA ASP A 14 13.96 -5.84 -21.06
C ASP A 14 14.96 -5.11 -20.17
N VAL A 15 14.51 -4.56 -19.02
CA VAL A 15 15.32 -3.66 -18.21
C VAL A 15 15.72 -4.22 -16.85
N LEU A 16 14.95 -5.17 -16.27
CA LEU A 16 15.30 -5.75 -14.97
C LEU A 16 16.40 -6.79 -15.12
N GLN A 17 17.51 -6.58 -14.43
CA GLN A 17 18.67 -7.44 -14.40
C GLN A 17 18.79 -8.09 -13.03
N VAL A 18 19.28 -9.31 -12.98
CA VAL A 18 19.56 -10.06 -11.73
C VAL A 18 21.03 -10.47 -11.75
N GLY A 19 21.75 -10.23 -10.66
CA GLY A 19 23.17 -10.58 -10.57
C GLY A 19 23.79 -10.04 -9.28
N GLU A 20 25.11 -9.82 -9.31
CA GLU A 20 25.88 -9.37 -8.16
C GLU A 20 26.07 -7.85 -8.18
N LYS A 21 25.98 -7.25 -7.00
CA LYS A 21 26.32 -5.86 -6.69
C LYS A 21 27.11 -5.82 -5.38
N ASP A 22 27.82 -4.73 -5.13
CA ASP A 22 28.49 -4.52 -3.85
C ASP A 22 27.47 -4.43 -2.71
N GLU A 23 27.83 -4.91 -1.54
CA GLU A 23 27.01 -4.74 -0.34
C GLU A 23 26.98 -3.27 0.07
N PRO A 24 25.85 -2.75 0.54
CA PRO A 24 25.77 -1.38 1.00
C PRO A 24 26.51 -1.23 2.35
N GLU A 25 27.29 -0.16 2.48
CA GLU A 25 27.82 0.25 3.76
C GLU A 25 26.73 0.90 4.62
N VAL A 26 26.71 0.59 5.92
CA VAL A 26 25.76 1.18 6.86
C VAL A 26 26.25 2.56 7.30
N GLY A 27 25.45 3.59 7.06
CA GLY A 27 25.72 4.97 7.47
C GLY A 27 25.30 5.28 8.91
N ALA A 28 25.64 6.47 9.39
CA ALA A 28 25.16 6.95 10.70
C ALA A 28 23.62 7.08 10.67
N GLY A 29 22.95 6.60 11.72
CA GLY A 29 21.48 6.58 11.81
C GLY A 29 20.80 5.47 11.01
N GLU A 30 21.56 4.64 10.28
CA GLU A 30 21.03 3.55 9.46
C GLU A 30 21.16 2.19 10.13
N VAL A 31 20.38 1.24 9.65
CA VAL A 31 20.53 -0.20 9.90
C VAL A 31 20.81 -0.92 8.59
N LEU A 32 21.64 -1.98 8.64
CA LEU A 32 21.81 -2.93 7.56
C LEU A 32 20.85 -4.09 7.78
N VAL A 33 19.94 -4.30 6.88
CA VAL A 33 18.95 -5.39 6.95
C VAL A 33 19.30 -6.45 5.91
N ARG A 34 19.50 -7.69 6.38
CA ARG A 34 19.50 -8.86 5.50
C ARG A 34 18.07 -9.20 5.17
N MET A 35 17.74 -9.04 3.90
CA MET A 35 16.39 -9.19 3.40
C MET A 35 15.98 -10.67 3.31
N ALA A 36 14.78 -10.99 3.77
CA ALA A 36 14.11 -12.27 3.54
C ALA A 36 13.07 -12.16 2.45
N THR A 37 12.41 -10.97 2.36
CA THR A 37 11.34 -10.74 1.39
C THR A 37 11.33 -9.31 0.87
N SER A 38 10.81 -9.12 -0.34
CA SER A 38 10.62 -7.82 -0.98
C SER A 38 9.25 -7.76 -1.66
N GLY A 39 8.47 -6.73 -1.37
CA GLY A 39 7.12 -6.53 -1.93
C GLY A 39 7.13 -5.72 -3.21
N ILE A 40 6.41 -6.16 -4.24
CA ILE A 40 6.24 -5.41 -5.49
C ILE A 40 4.93 -4.63 -5.45
N ASN A 41 5.01 -3.31 -5.58
CA ASN A 41 3.86 -2.41 -5.61
C ASN A 41 3.66 -1.77 -6.99
N PRO A 42 2.45 -1.27 -7.31
CA PRO A 42 2.21 -0.54 -8.57
C PRO A 42 3.11 0.68 -8.74
N SER A 43 3.52 1.33 -7.65
CA SER A 43 4.46 2.45 -7.70
C SER A 43 5.86 2.02 -8.16
N ASP A 44 6.32 0.81 -7.78
CA ASP A 44 7.62 0.30 -8.19
C ASP A 44 7.62 -0.01 -9.69
N VAL A 45 6.54 -0.59 -10.18
CA VAL A 45 6.32 -0.82 -11.62
C VAL A 45 6.29 0.50 -12.40
N LYS A 46 5.57 1.52 -11.91
CA LYS A 46 5.51 2.85 -12.53
C LYS A 46 6.89 3.53 -12.55
N LYS A 47 7.68 3.40 -11.47
CA LYS A 47 9.05 3.92 -11.40
C LYS A 47 9.93 3.27 -12.46
N ARG A 48 9.93 1.95 -12.56
CA ARG A 48 10.67 1.20 -13.57
C ARG A 48 10.23 1.55 -15.00
N ALA A 49 8.94 1.84 -15.20
CA ALA A 49 8.37 2.25 -16.49
C ALA A 49 8.64 3.72 -16.86
N GLY A 50 9.26 4.52 -15.98
CA GLY A 50 9.69 5.90 -16.28
C GLY A 50 8.78 7.01 -15.75
N SER A 51 7.85 6.73 -14.86
CA SER A 51 6.99 7.78 -14.26
C SER A 51 7.77 8.79 -13.40
N PHE A 52 9.04 8.52 -13.10
CA PHE A 52 9.95 9.39 -12.37
C PHE A 52 11.20 9.59 -13.20
N PRO A 53 11.23 10.57 -14.14
CA PRO A 53 12.26 10.69 -15.16
C PRO A 53 13.69 10.87 -14.61
N ASN A 54 13.85 11.51 -13.44
CA ASN A 54 15.14 11.77 -12.81
C ASN A 54 15.65 10.61 -11.94
N LEU A 55 14.94 9.49 -11.89
CA LEU A 55 15.28 8.38 -11.00
C LEU A 55 16.64 7.73 -11.34
N LEU A 56 17.04 7.77 -12.61
CA LEU A 56 18.29 7.20 -13.11
C LEU A 56 19.45 8.19 -13.19
N ASP A 57 19.27 9.47 -12.81
CA ASP A 57 20.32 10.49 -12.91
C ASP A 57 21.59 10.14 -12.10
N LEU A 58 21.44 9.35 -11.05
CA LEU A 58 22.54 8.89 -10.19
C LEU A 58 23.03 7.46 -10.53
N GLY A 59 22.54 6.86 -11.62
CA GLY A 59 22.91 5.52 -12.07
C GLY A 59 21.81 4.48 -11.83
N TYR A 60 22.19 3.18 -11.76
CA TYR A 60 21.25 2.08 -11.62
C TYR A 60 20.40 2.18 -10.35
N VAL A 61 19.22 1.56 -10.39
CA VAL A 61 18.25 1.53 -9.29
C VAL A 61 17.94 0.09 -8.91
N ILE A 62 18.05 -0.24 -7.63
CA ILE A 62 17.49 -1.46 -7.04
C ILE A 62 16.03 -1.14 -6.69
N PRO A 63 15.04 -1.82 -7.28
CA PRO A 63 13.63 -1.48 -7.09
C PRO A 63 13.08 -1.94 -5.72
N ASN A 64 11.79 -1.69 -5.54
CA ASN A 64 10.91 -2.03 -4.46
C ASN A 64 11.14 -1.21 -3.17
N SER A 65 10.01 -0.77 -2.61
CA SER A 65 9.99 0.09 -1.44
C SER A 65 9.73 -0.68 -0.14
N ASP A 66 9.04 -1.81 -0.23
CA ASP A 66 8.60 -2.61 0.91
C ASP A 66 9.36 -3.93 0.98
N GLY A 67 9.61 -4.41 2.19
CA GLY A 67 10.27 -5.68 2.41
C GLY A 67 10.29 -6.06 3.88
N ALA A 68 10.93 -7.18 4.20
CA ALA A 68 11.19 -7.58 5.57
C ALA A 68 12.44 -8.45 5.66
N GLY A 69 13.08 -8.43 6.82
CA GLY A 69 14.32 -9.18 7.05
C GLY A 69 14.79 -9.08 8.48
N VAL A 70 16.09 -9.28 8.68
CA VAL A 70 16.75 -9.24 9.99
C VAL A 70 17.85 -8.19 9.97
N ILE A 71 17.91 -7.35 10.99
CA ILE A 71 18.97 -6.34 11.15
C ILE A 71 20.27 -7.06 11.48
N GLU A 72 21.31 -6.92 10.63
CA GLU A 72 22.62 -7.53 10.84
C GLU A 72 23.67 -6.55 11.37
N ALA A 73 23.52 -5.27 11.05
CA ALA A 73 24.41 -4.24 11.57
C ALA A 73 23.65 -2.93 11.80
N VAL A 74 24.22 -2.08 12.64
CA VAL A 74 23.68 -0.75 12.95
C VAL A 74 24.77 0.30 12.80
N GLY A 75 24.42 1.46 12.27
CA GLY A 75 25.30 2.60 12.15
C GLY A 75 25.43 3.40 13.44
N GLN A 76 26.35 4.39 13.43
CA GLN A 76 26.54 5.27 14.57
C GLN A 76 25.22 5.96 14.96
N GLY A 77 24.89 5.96 16.25
CA GLY A 77 23.68 6.59 16.80
C GLY A 77 22.46 5.68 16.86
N VAL A 78 22.54 4.46 16.33
CA VAL A 78 21.47 3.44 16.46
C VAL A 78 21.81 2.48 17.59
N ASP A 79 20.81 2.06 18.37
CA ASP A 79 20.97 1.08 19.45
C ASP A 79 21.48 -0.26 18.91
N ALA A 80 22.61 -0.73 19.42
CA ALA A 80 23.19 -2.02 19.06
C ALA A 80 22.30 -3.21 19.45
N GLY A 81 21.39 -3.03 20.40
CA GLY A 81 20.39 -4.04 20.78
C GLY A 81 19.44 -4.42 19.65
N ARG A 82 19.38 -3.64 18.57
CA ARG A 82 18.58 -3.94 17.37
C ARG A 82 19.18 -5.02 16.47
N ILE A 83 20.47 -5.38 16.65
CA ILE A 83 21.09 -6.47 15.88
C ILE A 83 20.38 -7.78 16.20
N GLY A 84 19.95 -8.50 15.16
CA GLY A 84 19.13 -9.71 15.27
C GLY A 84 17.62 -9.45 15.32
N GLU A 85 17.17 -8.19 15.38
CA GLU A 85 15.76 -7.82 15.35
C GLU A 85 15.15 -8.11 13.98
N ARG A 86 13.96 -8.72 13.95
CA ARG A 86 13.15 -8.85 12.75
C ARG A 86 12.50 -7.49 12.45
N ALA A 87 12.61 -7.04 11.22
CA ALA A 87 12.09 -5.75 10.81
C ALA A 87 11.27 -5.86 9.51
N TRP A 88 10.24 -5.04 9.40
CA TRP A 88 9.63 -4.73 8.11
C TRP A 88 10.07 -3.35 7.64
N ILE A 89 10.16 -3.17 6.34
CA ILE A 89 10.75 -1.99 5.72
C ILE A 89 9.72 -1.28 4.88
N TYR A 90 9.73 0.05 4.95
CA TYR A 90 8.92 0.90 4.11
C TYR A 90 9.74 2.01 3.47
N GLN A 91 9.32 2.45 2.29
CA GLN A 91 9.93 3.54 1.53
C GLN A 91 11.44 3.36 1.21
N ALA A 92 11.94 2.12 1.14
CA ALA A 92 13.35 1.87 0.86
C ALA A 92 13.80 2.52 -0.45
N GLN A 93 12.99 2.48 -1.50
CA GLN A 93 13.29 3.12 -2.79
C GLN A 93 12.47 4.42 -2.95
N TYR A 94 12.63 5.38 -2.02
CA TYR A 94 12.05 6.71 -2.11
C TYR A 94 13.09 7.79 -1.78
N GLY A 95 13.34 8.70 -2.72
CA GLY A 95 14.40 9.71 -2.61
C GLY A 95 15.82 9.11 -2.62
N ARG A 96 15.96 7.84 -2.99
CA ARG A 96 17.21 7.09 -3.04
C ARG A 96 17.11 5.96 -4.08
N ARG A 97 18.27 5.44 -4.50
CA ARG A 97 18.36 4.42 -5.57
C ARG A 97 18.14 2.99 -5.10
N PHE A 98 18.38 2.69 -3.82
CA PHE A 98 18.51 1.32 -3.34
C PHE A 98 17.27 0.92 -2.55
N GLY A 99 16.49 0.03 -3.14
CA GLY A 99 15.31 -0.60 -2.58
C GLY A 99 15.58 -1.99 -2.00
N THR A 100 14.48 -2.73 -1.79
CA THR A 100 14.50 -4.02 -1.07
C THR A 100 14.71 -5.24 -1.97
N ALA A 101 14.82 -5.09 -3.30
CA ALA A 101 15.03 -6.21 -4.22
C ALA A 101 16.51 -6.65 -4.27
N ALA A 102 17.12 -6.89 -3.13
CA ALA A 102 18.51 -7.31 -2.93
C ALA A 102 18.66 -8.06 -1.61
N GLU A 103 19.75 -8.82 -1.45
CA GLU A 103 20.06 -9.52 -0.18
C GLU A 103 20.22 -8.56 1.00
N TYR A 104 20.71 -7.35 0.76
CA TYR A 104 20.92 -6.34 1.80
C TYR A 104 20.39 -4.97 1.41
N VAL A 105 19.88 -4.25 2.39
CA VAL A 105 19.58 -2.83 2.29
C VAL A 105 20.08 -2.09 3.53
N ALA A 106 20.85 -1.02 3.33
CA ALA A 106 21.14 -0.05 4.38
C ALA A 106 20.08 1.04 4.32
N ILE A 107 19.42 1.34 5.44
CA ILE A 107 18.27 2.25 5.49
C ILE A 107 18.20 2.96 6.84
N ASP A 108 17.65 4.18 6.85
CA ASP A 108 17.35 4.90 8.09
C ASP A 108 16.60 4.00 9.08
N ALA A 109 17.08 3.94 10.32
CA ALA A 109 16.55 3.06 11.35
C ALA A 109 15.04 3.25 11.63
N SER A 110 14.50 4.46 11.40
CA SER A 110 13.07 4.74 11.54
C SER A 110 12.20 4.06 10.47
N ARG A 111 12.80 3.72 9.33
CA ARG A 111 12.12 3.02 8.21
C ARG A 111 12.19 1.49 8.28
N ALA A 112 12.76 0.97 9.36
CA ALA A 112 12.85 -0.46 9.65
C ALA A 112 12.21 -0.78 11.01
N PRO A 113 10.89 -0.53 11.22
CA PRO A 113 10.21 -0.89 12.46
C PRO A 113 10.25 -2.40 12.70
N ARG A 114 10.16 -2.78 13.98
CA ARG A 114 10.15 -4.18 14.40
C ARG A 114 8.99 -4.95 13.76
N LEU A 115 9.26 -6.13 13.23
CA LEU A 115 8.26 -7.09 12.81
C LEU A 115 7.96 -8.04 13.99
N PRO A 116 6.71 -8.13 14.50
CA PRO A 116 6.34 -9.07 15.56
C PRO A 116 6.70 -10.52 15.22
N ASP A 117 7.04 -11.30 16.23
CA ASP A 117 7.59 -12.65 16.06
C ASP A 117 6.58 -13.64 15.43
N ASN A 118 5.28 -13.39 15.63
CA ASN A 118 4.20 -14.17 15.05
C ASN A 118 3.87 -13.81 13.58
N ALA A 119 4.41 -12.71 13.04
CA ALA A 119 4.19 -12.32 11.65
C ALA A 119 5.30 -12.88 10.73
N GLY A 120 4.93 -13.47 9.59
CA GLY A 120 5.88 -13.91 8.56
C GLY A 120 6.58 -12.75 7.86
N PHE A 121 7.74 -12.97 7.26
CA PHE A 121 8.43 -11.94 6.49
C PHE A 121 7.64 -11.51 5.25
N GLU A 122 6.88 -12.42 4.64
CA GLU A 122 5.99 -12.12 3.52
C GLU A 122 4.91 -11.11 3.91
N VAL A 123 4.40 -11.22 5.15
CA VAL A 123 3.47 -10.25 5.74
C VAL A 123 4.16 -8.91 5.92
N GLY A 124 5.39 -8.91 6.47
CA GLY A 124 6.19 -7.69 6.63
C GLY A 124 6.36 -6.91 5.32
N ALA A 125 6.56 -7.62 4.19
CA ALA A 125 6.67 -7.01 2.86
C ALA A 125 5.36 -6.37 2.33
N CYS A 126 4.24 -6.50 3.06
CA CYS A 126 2.95 -5.89 2.72
C CYS A 126 2.58 -4.71 3.62
N MET A 127 3.39 -4.39 4.64
CA MET A 127 3.03 -3.37 5.65
C MET A 127 3.32 -1.94 5.21
N GLY A 128 4.30 -1.73 4.34
CA GLY A 128 4.70 -0.40 3.89
C GLY A 128 3.62 0.30 3.06
N ILE A 129 3.66 0.17 1.76
CA ILE A 129 2.74 0.91 0.87
C ILE A 129 1.28 0.51 1.09
N PRO A 130 0.87 -0.78 1.08
CA PRO A 130 -0.55 -1.10 1.16
C PRO A 130 -1.18 -0.78 2.52
N ALA A 131 -0.61 -1.25 3.62
CA ALA A 131 -1.23 -1.11 4.94
C ALA A 131 -1.19 0.34 5.46
N MET A 132 -0.05 1.05 5.29
CA MET A 132 0.06 2.46 5.69
C MET A 132 -0.82 3.38 4.84
N THR A 133 -0.96 3.13 3.52
CA THR A 133 -1.88 3.89 2.66
C THR A 133 -3.33 3.71 3.11
N ALA A 134 -3.74 2.47 3.39
CA ALA A 134 -5.06 2.16 3.90
C ALA A 134 -5.33 2.85 5.25
N HIS A 135 -4.38 2.76 6.19
CA HIS A 135 -4.45 3.43 7.48
C HIS A 135 -4.66 4.95 7.31
N ARG A 136 -3.84 5.59 6.46
CA ARG A 136 -3.97 7.03 6.20
C ARG A 136 -5.30 7.40 5.57
N CYS A 137 -5.83 6.60 4.63
CA CYS A 137 -7.13 6.85 4.02
C CYS A 137 -8.28 6.78 5.02
N VAL A 138 -8.17 5.92 6.04
CA VAL A 138 -9.19 5.77 7.07
C VAL A 138 -9.07 6.86 8.14
N PHE A 139 -7.88 7.09 8.71
CA PHE A 139 -7.69 7.85 9.94
C PHE A 139 -7.16 9.27 9.79
N ALA A 140 -6.88 9.74 8.58
CA ALA A 140 -6.24 11.06 8.37
C ALA A 140 -7.03 12.25 8.94
N ASP A 141 -8.33 12.12 9.09
CA ASP A 141 -9.24 13.19 9.49
C ASP A 141 -9.92 12.91 10.85
N GLY A 142 -9.37 11.99 11.64
CA GLY A 142 -9.83 11.67 13.00
C GLY A 142 -10.52 10.32 13.12
N ASP A 143 -11.24 10.16 14.23
CA ASP A 143 -11.97 8.94 14.57
C ASP A 143 -13.12 8.66 13.57
N VAL A 144 -13.32 7.38 13.27
CA VAL A 144 -14.34 6.90 12.33
C VAL A 144 -15.40 6.03 13.00
N THR A 145 -15.39 5.93 14.33
CA THR A 145 -16.38 5.16 15.11
C THR A 145 -17.81 5.60 14.77
N GLY A 146 -18.66 4.65 14.41
CA GLY A 146 -20.05 4.89 14.02
C GLY A 146 -20.28 5.52 12.67
N GLN A 147 -19.23 5.79 11.90
CA GLN A 147 -19.34 6.26 10.51
C GLN A 147 -19.68 5.10 9.57
N THR A 148 -20.30 5.43 8.43
CA THR A 148 -20.42 4.52 7.28
C THR A 148 -19.35 4.87 6.24
N ILE A 149 -18.49 3.90 5.91
CA ILE A 149 -17.35 4.09 5.00
C ILE A 149 -17.52 3.21 3.76
N LEU A 150 -17.48 3.84 2.58
CA LEU A 150 -17.38 3.12 1.31
C LEU A 150 -15.91 2.86 0.99
N VAL A 151 -15.55 1.60 0.73
CA VAL A 151 -14.22 1.20 0.26
C VAL A 151 -14.33 0.66 -1.16
N THR A 152 -13.89 1.43 -2.16
CA THR A 152 -13.89 0.96 -3.55
C THR A 152 -12.71 0.01 -3.80
N GLY A 153 -12.93 -1.04 -4.59
CA GLY A 153 -11.92 -2.07 -4.84
C GLY A 153 -11.49 -2.81 -3.56
N GLY A 154 -12.47 -3.18 -2.73
CA GLY A 154 -12.26 -3.74 -1.38
C GLY A 154 -11.38 -4.99 -1.33
N ALA A 155 -11.37 -5.81 -2.38
CA ALA A 155 -10.51 -7.00 -2.45
C ALA A 155 -9.08 -6.71 -2.94
N GLY A 156 -8.77 -5.45 -3.27
CA GLY A 156 -7.42 -5.03 -3.68
C GLY A 156 -6.47 -4.92 -2.49
N ARG A 157 -5.17 -4.69 -2.78
CA ARG A 157 -4.12 -4.63 -1.76
C ARG A 157 -4.36 -3.59 -0.66
N VAL A 158 -4.73 -2.36 -1.04
CA VAL A 158 -5.04 -1.28 -0.09
C VAL A 158 -6.45 -1.43 0.47
N GLY A 159 -7.44 -1.70 -0.40
CA GLY A 159 -8.85 -1.83 0.00
C GLY A 159 -9.08 -2.89 1.08
N HIS A 160 -8.39 -4.02 0.97
CA HIS A 160 -8.48 -5.11 1.95
C HIS A 160 -8.05 -4.67 3.37
N TYR A 161 -6.96 -3.89 3.48
CA TYR A 161 -6.56 -3.31 4.77
C TYR A 161 -7.48 -2.18 5.20
N ALA A 162 -7.99 -1.36 4.26
CA ALA A 162 -8.89 -0.27 4.60
C ALA A 162 -10.21 -0.77 5.22
N ILE A 163 -10.77 -1.89 4.71
CA ILE A 163 -11.93 -2.54 5.30
C ILE A 163 -11.63 -2.95 6.74
N GLN A 164 -10.48 -3.59 6.99
CA GLN A 164 -10.11 -4.08 8.31
C GLN A 164 -9.88 -2.94 9.29
N TRP A 165 -9.15 -1.90 8.91
CA TRP A 165 -8.94 -0.71 9.75
C TRP A 165 -10.26 -0.04 10.13
N ALA A 166 -11.12 0.21 9.14
CA ALA A 166 -12.40 0.87 9.37
C ALA A 166 -13.34 0.02 10.25
N SER A 167 -13.47 -1.27 9.96
CA SER A 167 -14.34 -2.18 10.72
C SER A 167 -13.85 -2.36 12.16
N GLN A 168 -12.54 -2.52 12.39
CA GLN A 168 -11.97 -2.64 13.73
C GLN A 168 -12.11 -1.35 14.56
N ALA A 169 -12.16 -0.20 13.89
CA ALA A 169 -12.42 1.09 14.51
C ALA A 169 -13.92 1.37 14.75
N GLY A 170 -14.80 0.41 14.49
CA GLY A 170 -16.24 0.54 14.75
C GLY A 170 -17.04 1.27 13.66
N ALA A 171 -16.49 1.42 12.47
CA ALA A 171 -17.25 1.92 11.31
C ALA A 171 -18.06 0.79 10.64
N THR A 172 -19.19 1.14 10.05
CA THR A 172 -19.92 0.27 9.11
C THR A 172 -19.26 0.37 7.73
N VAL A 173 -18.77 -0.75 7.19
CA VAL A 173 -18.05 -0.74 5.92
C VAL A 173 -18.91 -1.31 4.80
N ILE A 174 -19.08 -0.52 3.74
CA ILE A 174 -19.62 -0.95 2.44
C ILE A 174 -18.42 -1.09 1.51
N ALA A 175 -18.16 -2.28 0.98
CA ALA A 175 -17.08 -2.50 0.03
C ALA A 175 -17.60 -2.67 -1.41
N SER A 176 -16.78 -2.38 -2.41
CA SER A 176 -17.10 -2.76 -3.78
C SER A 176 -16.23 -3.91 -4.30
N ALA A 177 -16.86 -4.88 -4.94
CA ALA A 177 -16.20 -6.01 -5.59
C ALA A 177 -16.98 -6.42 -6.84
N SER A 178 -16.34 -7.11 -7.81
CA SER A 178 -16.97 -7.42 -9.10
C SER A 178 -17.24 -8.92 -9.35
N ASN A 179 -16.90 -9.78 -8.39
CA ASN A 179 -17.13 -11.23 -8.46
C ASN A 179 -17.33 -11.81 -7.06
N ASP A 180 -17.81 -13.05 -6.96
CA ASP A 180 -18.18 -13.67 -5.69
C ASP A 180 -16.97 -13.99 -4.79
N GLU A 181 -15.81 -14.31 -5.36
CA GLU A 181 -14.60 -14.55 -4.60
C GLU A 181 -14.14 -13.28 -3.89
N ASP A 182 -14.06 -12.16 -4.64
CA ASP A 182 -13.69 -10.86 -4.09
C ASP A 182 -14.74 -10.36 -3.08
N LYS A 183 -16.03 -10.63 -3.32
CA LYS A 183 -17.11 -10.33 -2.36
C LYS A 183 -16.90 -11.09 -1.05
N SER A 184 -16.66 -12.39 -1.11
CA SER A 184 -16.40 -13.23 0.07
C SER A 184 -15.17 -12.73 0.85
N THR A 185 -14.12 -12.32 0.13
CA THR A 185 -12.92 -11.74 0.72
C THR A 185 -13.20 -10.42 1.45
N CYS A 186 -14.01 -9.54 0.87
CA CYS A 186 -14.40 -8.28 1.53
C CYS A 186 -15.21 -8.53 2.81
N VAL A 187 -16.15 -9.50 2.78
CA VAL A 187 -16.92 -9.88 3.97
C VAL A 187 -16.01 -10.44 5.06
N ALA A 188 -15.09 -11.34 4.70
CA ALA A 188 -14.11 -11.90 5.66
C ALA A 188 -13.21 -10.82 6.28
N ALA A 189 -12.90 -9.75 5.53
CA ALA A 189 -12.13 -8.61 6.01
C ALA A 189 -12.93 -7.67 6.94
N GLY A 190 -14.25 -7.86 7.07
CA GLY A 190 -15.11 -7.06 7.96
C GLY A 190 -16.07 -6.11 7.26
N ALA A 191 -16.25 -6.22 5.93
CA ALA A 191 -17.29 -5.44 5.25
C ALA A 191 -18.69 -5.93 5.64
N ALA A 192 -19.55 -5.04 6.12
CA ALA A 192 -20.94 -5.33 6.43
C ALA A 192 -21.77 -5.57 5.16
N HIS A 193 -21.44 -4.83 4.10
CA HIS A 193 -22.12 -4.94 2.80
C HIS A 193 -21.10 -4.94 1.67
N VAL A 194 -21.41 -5.64 0.58
CA VAL A 194 -20.58 -5.62 -0.64
C VAL A 194 -21.47 -5.41 -1.85
N VAL A 195 -21.18 -4.36 -2.60
CA VAL A 195 -21.88 -3.97 -3.83
C VAL A 195 -21.01 -4.21 -5.06
N ASN A 196 -21.62 -4.41 -6.21
CA ASN A 196 -20.88 -4.63 -7.44
C ASN A 196 -20.78 -3.33 -8.26
N HIS A 197 -19.57 -2.80 -8.38
CA HIS A 197 -19.32 -1.55 -9.11
C HIS A 197 -19.52 -1.65 -10.64
N ARG A 198 -19.78 -2.85 -11.18
CA ARG A 198 -20.10 -3.07 -12.60
C ARG A 198 -21.60 -3.11 -12.89
N ASP A 199 -22.41 -3.20 -11.85
CA ASP A 199 -23.86 -3.30 -12.03
C ASP A 199 -24.45 -1.90 -12.30
N GLU A 200 -25.49 -1.86 -13.11
CA GLU A 200 -26.36 -0.69 -13.20
C GLU A 200 -26.97 -0.41 -11.81
N GLY A 201 -27.07 0.87 -11.44
CA GLY A 201 -27.59 1.26 -10.12
C GLY A 201 -26.58 1.13 -8.97
N PHE A 202 -25.28 1.18 -9.25
CA PHE A 202 -24.22 1.13 -8.22
C PHE A 202 -24.46 2.13 -7.08
N VAL A 203 -24.84 3.38 -7.40
CA VAL A 203 -25.19 4.42 -6.42
C VAL A 203 -26.39 3.99 -5.55
N ASP A 204 -27.45 3.47 -6.17
CA ASP A 204 -28.65 3.04 -5.44
C ASP A 204 -28.37 1.85 -4.53
N GLN A 205 -27.49 0.93 -4.96
CA GLN A 205 -27.05 -0.19 -4.12
C GLN A 205 -26.28 0.28 -2.88
N ILE A 206 -25.39 1.28 -3.00
CA ILE A 206 -24.67 1.86 -1.87
C ILE A 206 -25.66 2.51 -0.89
N LEU A 207 -26.57 3.33 -1.40
CA LEU A 207 -27.58 3.99 -0.54
C LEU A 207 -28.50 2.95 0.12
N ALA A 208 -28.95 1.93 -0.61
CA ALA A 208 -29.77 0.87 -0.03
C ALA A 208 -29.03 0.09 1.07
N ALA A 209 -27.73 -0.18 0.89
CA ALA A 209 -26.88 -0.81 1.89
C ALA A 209 -26.71 0.04 3.17
N ASN A 210 -26.95 1.35 3.09
CA ASN A 210 -26.94 2.30 4.21
C ASN A 210 -28.34 2.86 4.52
N GLU A 211 -29.37 2.04 4.41
CA GLU A 211 -30.74 2.39 4.75
C GLU A 211 -31.29 3.67 4.05
N GLY A 212 -30.80 3.97 2.88
CA GLY A 212 -31.11 5.16 2.08
C GLY A 212 -30.31 6.40 2.45
N LEU A 213 -29.39 6.30 3.40
CA LEU A 213 -28.56 7.41 3.88
C LEU A 213 -27.25 7.49 3.10
N PRO A 214 -26.67 8.70 2.90
CA PRO A 214 -25.36 8.87 2.34
C PRO A 214 -24.25 8.35 3.28
N VAL A 215 -23.08 8.04 2.69
CA VAL A 215 -21.89 7.60 3.45
C VAL A 215 -21.08 8.79 3.98
N ASP A 216 -20.34 8.59 5.06
CA ASP A 216 -19.54 9.63 5.72
C ASP A 216 -18.17 9.83 5.03
N ARG A 217 -17.56 8.73 4.60
CA ARG A 217 -16.22 8.70 4.03
C ARG A 217 -16.14 7.69 2.89
N ILE A 218 -15.28 7.98 1.93
CA ILE A 218 -14.94 7.07 0.83
C ILE A 218 -13.43 6.86 0.83
N VAL A 219 -12.98 5.60 0.82
CA VAL A 219 -11.60 5.19 0.51
C VAL A 219 -11.59 4.72 -0.94
N ASP A 220 -10.95 5.48 -1.82
CA ASP A 220 -11.14 5.32 -3.26
C ASP A 220 -9.87 4.95 -4.00
N VAL A 221 -9.95 3.86 -4.80
CA VAL A 221 -8.86 3.33 -5.61
C VAL A 221 -8.78 3.94 -7.01
N GLU A 222 -9.86 4.56 -7.51
CA GLU A 222 -9.94 5.04 -8.90
C GLU A 222 -10.74 6.34 -8.96
N PHE A 223 -10.10 7.41 -8.49
CA PHE A 223 -10.74 8.70 -8.25
C PHE A 223 -11.49 9.25 -9.46
N GLY A 224 -10.82 9.32 -10.60
CA GLY A 224 -11.39 9.97 -11.77
C GLY A 224 -12.60 9.24 -12.35
N ALA A 225 -12.58 7.90 -12.38
CA ALA A 225 -13.69 7.11 -12.86
C ALA A 225 -14.86 7.05 -11.86
N ASN A 226 -14.56 7.10 -10.57
CA ASN A 226 -15.57 6.98 -9.51
C ASN A 226 -16.16 8.33 -9.06
N LEU A 227 -15.59 9.47 -9.48
CA LEU A 227 -15.89 10.79 -8.93
C LEU A 227 -17.39 11.12 -8.89
N ALA A 228 -18.10 10.90 -9.98
CA ALA A 228 -19.55 11.19 -10.06
C ALA A 228 -20.36 10.35 -9.06
N ALA A 229 -20.09 9.04 -9.00
CA ALA A 229 -20.73 8.14 -8.04
C ALA A 229 -20.36 8.51 -6.60
N SER A 230 -19.09 8.81 -6.33
CA SER A 230 -18.61 9.24 -5.03
C SER A 230 -19.32 10.51 -4.53
N ILE A 231 -19.46 11.51 -5.38
CA ILE A 231 -20.20 12.74 -5.03
C ILE A 231 -21.69 12.43 -4.76
N ALA A 232 -22.30 11.55 -5.55
CA ALA A 232 -23.72 11.21 -5.39
C ALA A 232 -24.00 10.56 -4.03
N VAL A 233 -23.16 9.62 -3.57
CA VAL A 233 -23.36 8.85 -2.34
C VAL A 233 -22.82 9.51 -1.08
N LEU A 234 -21.94 10.52 -1.19
CA LEU A 234 -21.28 11.15 -0.04
C LEU A 234 -22.22 12.17 0.63
N ARG A 235 -22.24 12.22 1.95
CA ARG A 235 -22.97 13.23 2.71
C ARG A 235 -22.35 14.64 2.59
N ILE A 236 -23.08 15.66 3.04
CA ILE A 236 -22.53 17.01 3.24
C ILE A 236 -21.45 16.94 4.32
N GLY A 237 -20.33 17.61 4.10
CA GLY A 237 -19.15 17.58 4.99
C GLY A 237 -18.41 16.23 4.97
N GLY A 238 -18.67 15.37 3.99
CA GLY A 238 -18.00 14.08 3.87
C GLY A 238 -16.60 14.17 3.25
N THR A 239 -15.84 13.08 3.37
CA THR A 239 -14.46 13.01 2.88
C THR A 239 -14.29 11.94 1.80
N ILE A 240 -13.64 12.28 0.70
CA ILE A 240 -13.10 11.32 -0.28
C ILE A 240 -11.59 11.23 -0.06
N ALA A 241 -11.10 10.11 0.47
CA ALA A 241 -9.68 9.81 0.58
C ALA A 241 -9.27 8.89 -0.57
N THR A 242 -8.47 9.39 -1.50
CA THR A 242 -8.08 8.67 -2.71
C THR A 242 -6.58 8.51 -2.83
N TYR A 243 -6.13 7.38 -3.39
CA TYR A 243 -4.72 7.04 -3.55
C TYR A 243 -4.33 6.63 -4.98
N SER A 244 -5.29 6.60 -5.89
CA SER A 244 -5.05 6.23 -7.30
C SER A 244 -6.10 6.83 -8.23
N SER A 245 -5.70 7.05 -9.49
CA SER A 245 -6.58 7.42 -10.60
C SER A 245 -5.87 7.02 -11.90
N THR A 246 -6.13 5.81 -12.40
CA THR A 246 -5.41 5.22 -13.52
C THR A 246 -6.20 5.19 -14.82
N GLN A 247 -7.52 5.09 -14.74
CA GLN A 247 -8.41 5.11 -15.90
C GLN A 247 -8.66 6.54 -16.38
N VAL A 248 -8.86 7.47 -15.44
CA VAL A 248 -9.05 8.90 -15.73
C VAL A 248 -8.05 9.68 -14.88
N THR A 249 -6.88 9.96 -15.45
CA THR A 249 -5.75 10.58 -14.74
C THR A 249 -5.96 12.06 -14.46
N GLU A 250 -6.77 12.75 -15.27
CA GLU A 250 -7.07 14.18 -15.17
C GLU A 250 -8.60 14.38 -15.16
N PRO A 251 -9.29 14.06 -14.04
CA PRO A 251 -10.73 14.20 -13.96
C PRO A 251 -11.16 15.68 -13.93
N LYS A 252 -12.25 15.97 -14.61
CA LYS A 252 -12.90 17.27 -14.52
C LYS A 252 -13.69 17.37 -13.21
N LEU A 253 -13.33 18.31 -12.34
CA LEU A 253 -13.98 18.51 -11.05
C LEU A 253 -15.26 19.35 -11.19
N PRO A 254 -16.43 18.86 -10.75
CA PRO A 254 -17.68 19.63 -10.71
C PRO A 254 -17.70 20.55 -9.48
N PHE A 255 -17.00 21.67 -9.57
CA PHE A 255 -16.69 22.55 -8.43
C PHE A 255 -17.90 22.92 -7.58
N PHE A 256 -19.01 23.36 -8.20
CA PHE A 256 -20.18 23.80 -7.44
C PHE A 256 -20.88 22.66 -6.70
N GLU A 257 -20.98 21.46 -7.29
CA GLU A 257 -21.55 20.29 -6.62
C GLU A 257 -20.75 19.91 -5.39
N MET A 258 -19.43 19.90 -5.52
CA MET A 258 -18.50 19.60 -4.43
C MET A 258 -18.55 20.69 -3.35
N MET A 259 -18.59 21.97 -3.75
CA MET A 259 -18.69 23.10 -2.84
C MET A 259 -20.00 23.08 -2.03
N TYR A 260 -21.15 22.80 -2.67
CA TYR A 260 -22.43 22.74 -1.97
C TYR A 260 -22.54 21.56 -1.00
N LYS A 261 -21.72 20.53 -1.19
CA LYS A 261 -21.61 19.40 -0.26
C LYS A 261 -20.48 19.58 0.77
N ASP A 262 -19.72 20.70 0.73
CA ASP A 262 -18.58 20.91 1.62
C ASP A 262 -17.62 19.72 1.65
N ILE A 263 -17.27 19.18 0.47
CA ILE A 263 -16.48 17.94 0.33
C ILE A 263 -15.02 18.18 0.67
N THR A 264 -14.45 17.35 1.55
CA THR A 264 -13.01 17.24 1.73
C THR A 264 -12.44 16.22 0.73
N LEU A 265 -11.46 16.65 -0.10
CA LEU A 265 -10.64 15.75 -0.90
C LEU A 265 -9.28 15.55 -0.24
N ARG A 266 -8.96 14.29 0.04
CA ARG A 266 -7.66 13.89 0.58
C ARG A 266 -6.95 12.99 -0.42
N PHE A 267 -5.93 13.53 -1.08
CA PHE A 267 -5.02 12.76 -1.92
C PHE A 267 -3.96 12.11 -1.04
N VAL A 268 -3.90 10.80 -1.05
CA VAL A 268 -2.99 10.03 -0.20
C VAL A 268 -1.89 9.41 -1.04
N ILE A 269 -0.65 9.75 -0.69
CA ILE A 269 0.53 9.03 -1.14
C ILE A 269 1.42 8.77 0.07
N VAL A 270 1.73 7.52 0.33
CA VAL A 270 2.48 7.10 1.53
C VAL A 270 3.80 7.85 1.69
N TYR A 271 4.45 8.19 0.58
CA TYR A 271 5.74 8.89 0.57
C TYR A 271 5.67 10.31 1.16
N ALA A 272 4.56 11.01 0.97
CA ALA A 272 4.35 12.38 1.44
C ALA A 272 3.52 12.47 2.74
N MET A 273 3.24 11.34 3.40
CA MET A 273 2.60 11.36 4.72
C MET A 273 3.47 12.13 5.72
N PRO A 274 2.87 12.94 6.62
CA PRO A 274 3.59 13.49 7.76
C PRO A 274 4.26 12.39 8.60
N GLU A 275 5.45 12.66 9.16
CA GLU A 275 6.18 11.65 9.95
C GLU A 275 5.34 11.14 11.14
N GLU A 276 4.65 12.04 11.87
CA GLU A 276 3.71 11.69 12.94
C GLU A 276 2.63 10.69 12.48
N ALA A 277 2.10 10.88 11.27
CA ALA A 277 1.10 9.96 10.72
C ALA A 277 1.70 8.60 10.33
N LYS A 278 2.99 8.55 9.96
CA LYS A 278 3.70 7.29 9.74
C LYS A 278 3.96 6.57 11.07
N GLU A 279 4.38 7.30 12.10
CA GLU A 279 4.61 6.76 13.45
C GLU A 279 3.31 6.14 14.01
N HIS A 280 2.18 6.82 13.91
CA HIS A 280 0.87 6.27 14.30
C HIS A 280 0.53 5.01 13.49
N ALA A 281 0.69 5.04 12.16
CA ALA A 281 0.42 3.86 11.34
C ALA A 281 1.33 2.68 11.70
N ILE A 282 2.62 2.92 12.00
CA ILE A 282 3.56 1.89 12.44
C ILE A 282 3.13 1.29 13.78
N ALA A 283 2.72 2.12 14.75
CA ALA A 283 2.28 1.67 16.05
C ALA A 283 1.04 0.76 15.92
N ASP A 284 0.02 1.22 15.20
CA ASP A 284 -1.22 0.48 15.00
C ASP A 284 -1.00 -0.82 14.19
N ILE A 285 -0.15 -0.79 13.16
CA ILE A 285 0.23 -1.98 12.39
C ILE A 285 0.90 -3.00 13.29
N ASN A 286 1.88 -2.60 14.09
CA ASN A 286 2.61 -3.51 14.97
C ASN A 286 1.72 -4.09 16.06
N GLU A 287 0.81 -3.29 16.65
CA GLU A 287 -0.17 -3.78 17.62
C GLU A 287 -1.11 -4.81 16.97
N ALA A 288 -1.65 -4.49 15.80
CA ALA A 288 -2.56 -5.37 15.10
C ALA A 288 -1.90 -6.68 14.63
N LEU A 289 -0.64 -6.63 14.18
CA LEU A 289 0.14 -7.81 13.84
C LEU A 289 0.42 -8.67 15.07
N ALA A 290 0.88 -8.07 16.17
CA ALA A 290 1.16 -8.79 17.42
C ALA A 290 -0.10 -9.48 18.00
N ALA A 291 -1.27 -8.89 17.78
CA ALA A 291 -2.56 -9.41 18.20
C ALA A 291 -3.25 -10.35 17.19
N ASP A 292 -2.59 -10.64 16.04
CA ASP A 292 -3.15 -11.44 14.93
C ASP A 292 -4.51 -10.92 14.42
N LYS A 293 -4.65 -9.58 14.38
CA LYS A 293 -5.90 -8.90 13.99
C LYS A 293 -5.98 -8.56 12.51
N LEU A 294 -4.90 -8.75 11.74
CA LEU A 294 -4.88 -8.45 10.31
C LEU A 294 -4.83 -9.71 9.47
N GLN A 295 -5.71 -9.76 8.51
CA GLN A 295 -5.67 -10.76 7.43
C GLN A 295 -4.86 -10.22 6.26
N HIS A 296 -4.05 -11.09 5.66
CA HIS A 296 -3.14 -10.71 4.58
C HIS A 296 -3.50 -11.44 3.31
N ARG A 297 -3.55 -10.71 2.20
CA ARG A 297 -3.83 -11.31 0.89
C ARG A 297 -2.56 -11.28 0.04
N ILE A 298 -1.82 -12.39 0.06
CA ILE A 298 -0.62 -12.59 -0.76
C ILE A 298 -1.02 -13.49 -1.93
N ALA A 299 -1.03 -12.92 -3.14
CA ALA A 299 -1.47 -13.64 -4.34
C ALA A 299 -0.35 -14.53 -4.92
N HIS A 300 0.88 -14.05 -4.86
CA HIS A 300 2.04 -14.77 -5.38
C HIS A 300 3.26 -14.55 -4.48
N THR A 301 3.98 -15.64 -4.23
CA THR A 301 5.34 -15.64 -3.70
C THR A 301 6.26 -16.17 -4.80
N LEU A 302 7.23 -15.38 -5.22
CA LEU A 302 8.15 -15.66 -6.31
C LEU A 302 9.59 -15.54 -5.81
N SER A 303 10.55 -16.17 -6.48
CA SER A 303 11.96 -15.92 -6.18
C SER A 303 12.41 -14.54 -6.69
N LEU A 304 13.50 -13.99 -6.12
CA LEU A 304 14.10 -12.74 -6.60
C LEU A 304 14.37 -12.76 -8.10
N ALA A 305 14.77 -13.91 -8.64
CA ALA A 305 15.02 -14.09 -10.07
C ALA A 305 13.77 -13.92 -10.96
N GLU A 306 12.59 -14.07 -10.40
CA GLU A 306 11.31 -13.94 -11.11
C GLU A 306 10.71 -12.52 -11.02
N ILE A 307 11.49 -11.53 -10.58
CA ILE A 307 11.01 -10.15 -10.38
C ILE A 307 10.32 -9.57 -11.64
N ALA A 308 10.81 -9.86 -12.83
CA ALA A 308 10.18 -9.42 -14.07
C ALA A 308 8.76 -9.97 -14.22
N LYS A 309 8.55 -11.25 -13.93
CA LYS A 309 7.21 -11.88 -13.89
C LYS A 309 6.32 -11.23 -12.83
N GLY A 310 6.86 -10.95 -11.64
CA GLY A 310 6.13 -10.26 -10.59
C GLY A 310 5.65 -8.87 -11.01
N ASN A 311 6.50 -8.10 -11.70
CA ASN A 311 6.13 -6.80 -12.29
C ASN A 311 5.02 -6.94 -13.33
N GLU A 312 5.14 -7.89 -14.25
CA GLU A 312 4.12 -8.15 -15.30
C GLU A 312 2.75 -8.51 -14.70
N LEU A 313 2.72 -9.33 -13.65
CA LEU A 313 1.48 -9.67 -12.92
C LEU A 313 0.79 -8.41 -12.34
N ILE A 314 1.59 -7.46 -11.80
CA ILE A 314 1.06 -6.19 -11.32
C ILE A 314 0.53 -5.32 -12.48
N GLU A 315 1.27 -5.24 -13.59
CA GLU A 315 0.89 -4.46 -14.79
C GLU A 315 -0.41 -4.95 -15.42
N GLN A 316 -0.65 -6.24 -15.44
CA GLN A 316 -1.89 -6.85 -15.95
C GLN A 316 -3.13 -6.44 -15.14
N GLY A 317 -2.95 -6.04 -13.86
CA GLY A 317 -4.05 -5.57 -13.01
C GLY A 317 -5.12 -6.62 -12.67
N THR A 318 -4.87 -7.89 -13.00
CA THR A 318 -5.84 -9.00 -12.83
C THR A 318 -5.73 -9.66 -11.49
N ILE A 319 -4.55 -9.59 -10.83
CA ILE A 319 -4.31 -10.23 -9.54
C ILE A 319 -4.97 -9.46 -8.39
N ARG A 320 -5.39 -10.20 -7.38
CA ARG A 320 -5.91 -9.66 -6.12
C ARG A 320 -5.01 -10.08 -4.97
N GLY A 321 -4.41 -9.09 -4.32
CA GLY A 321 -3.42 -9.33 -3.26
C GLY A 321 -2.01 -8.88 -3.64
N ALA A 322 -1.06 -9.08 -2.73
CA ALA A 322 0.33 -8.71 -2.90
C ALA A 322 1.11 -9.72 -3.77
N VAL A 323 2.16 -9.23 -4.41
CA VAL A 323 3.23 -10.07 -4.99
C VAL A 323 4.47 -9.84 -4.15
N VAL A 324 5.00 -10.91 -3.59
CA VAL A 324 6.16 -10.90 -2.70
C VAL A 324 7.27 -11.72 -3.34
N LEU A 325 8.48 -11.21 -3.28
CA LEU A 325 9.70 -11.94 -3.65
C LEU A 325 10.34 -12.54 -2.40
N THR A 326 10.76 -13.79 -2.46
CA THR A 326 11.67 -14.39 -1.49
C THR A 326 13.12 -14.14 -1.90
N ILE A 327 13.95 -13.88 -0.91
CA ILE A 327 15.38 -13.61 -1.07
C ILE A 327 16.11 -14.64 -0.22
N ASP A 328 16.80 -15.57 -0.91
CA ASP A 328 17.54 -16.70 -0.32
C ASP A 328 18.99 -16.31 -0.02
#